data_8d6850e93913f84ad6140f46b55e71a2
#
_entry.id   8d6850e93913f84ad6140f46b55e71a2
#
_cell.length_a   1.000
_cell.length_b   1.000
_cell.length_c   1.000
_cell.angle_alpha   90.00
_cell.angle_beta   90.00
_cell.angle_gamma   90.00
#
_symmetry.space_group_name_H-M   'P 1'
#
loop_
_entity.id
_entity.type
_entity.pdbx_description
1 polymer ?
#
loop_
_entity_poly.entity_id
_entity_poly.type
_entity_poly.pdbx_seq_one_letter_code
_entity_poly.pdbx_strand_id
1 'polypeptide(L)'
;MKSFFKNVLANIVAIMLIGGLFFMFLVMLVALSAFSGNKKSAIKDNSVLTFDFKTNIIDSPTEDNDDIFDFSEKENNVLVYDMVEAIKKAKTDEKIKGISIETDGLRAGMTQLDAVRTALQDFKKSGKFVYAYGNNVSQPAYYLGSVADEYFLNPAGGIELKGLSTEVLYMKSFTEKFGIGTEIIRHGKYKSAVEPFMRDDMSPENKEQISTMLNDLWSNNATKIAASRKMDVNQFKTVVDSLYGIIPDLSLKYKL
;
A
#
# COMPACT_ATOMS: atom_id res chain seq x y z
N MET A 1 52.78 -47.75 23.81
CA MET A 1 51.39 -47.29 24.05
C MET A 1 51.29 -45.84 24.57
N LYS A 2 52.05 -45.42 25.59
CA LYS A 2 51.99 -44.02 26.11
C LYS A 2 52.29 -42.93 25.08
N SER A 3 53.23 -43.14 24.15
CA SER A 3 53.60 -42.20 23.09
C SER A 3 52.48 -42.06 22.03
N PHE A 4 51.79 -43.14 21.69
CA PHE A 4 50.67 -43.13 20.76
C PHE A 4 49.49 -42.26 21.28
N PHE A 5 49.06 -42.50 22.51
CA PHE A 5 47.96 -41.69 23.12
C PHE A 5 48.35 -40.23 23.28
N LYS A 6 49.61 -39.91 23.59
CA LYS A 6 50.08 -38.53 23.64
C LYS A 6 49.97 -37.81 22.31
N ASN A 7 50.35 -38.49 21.20
CA ASN A 7 50.25 -37.93 19.86
C ASN A 7 48.80 -37.79 19.37
N VAL A 8 47.92 -38.75 19.70
CA VAL A 8 46.50 -38.65 19.39
C VAL A 8 45.86 -37.48 20.14
N LEU A 9 46.14 -37.31 21.42
CA LEU A 9 45.62 -36.18 22.21
C LEU A 9 46.14 -34.85 21.66
N ALA A 10 47.42 -34.75 21.30
CA ALA A 10 47.99 -33.53 20.73
C ALA A 10 47.29 -33.15 19.41
N ASN A 11 46.98 -34.14 18.53
CA ASN A 11 46.30 -33.90 17.29
C ASN A 11 44.83 -33.45 17.50
N ILE A 12 44.13 -34.04 18.48
CA ILE A 12 42.77 -33.62 18.85
C ILE A 12 42.78 -32.17 19.33
N VAL A 13 43.70 -31.80 20.20
CA VAL A 13 43.84 -30.42 20.70
C VAL A 13 44.17 -29.46 19.54
N ALA A 14 45.06 -29.83 18.63
CA ALA A 14 45.40 -29.01 17.48
C ALA A 14 44.18 -28.78 16.54
N ILE A 15 43.37 -29.83 16.28
CA ILE A 15 42.15 -29.71 15.48
C ILE A 15 41.11 -28.82 16.18
N MET A 16 40.96 -28.95 17.50
CA MET A 16 40.06 -28.08 18.26
C MET A 16 40.48 -26.60 18.22
N LEU A 17 41.78 -26.33 18.34
CA LEU A 17 42.32 -24.97 18.27
C LEU A 17 42.11 -24.36 16.87
N ILE A 18 42.40 -25.12 15.80
CA ILE A 18 42.21 -24.68 14.42
C ILE A 18 40.72 -24.44 14.16
N GLY A 19 39.85 -25.37 14.57
CA GLY A 19 38.41 -25.23 14.44
C GLY A 19 37.85 -24.03 15.21
N GLY A 20 38.34 -23.79 16.45
CA GLY A 20 37.97 -22.62 17.23
C GLY A 20 38.42 -21.29 16.61
N LEU A 21 39.66 -21.23 16.08
CA LEU A 21 40.14 -20.05 15.34
C LEU A 21 39.33 -19.80 14.05
N PHE A 22 39.00 -20.85 13.33
CA PHE A 22 38.18 -20.74 12.11
C PHE A 22 36.77 -20.26 12.45
N PHE A 23 36.15 -20.79 13.49
CA PHE A 23 34.84 -20.34 13.95
C PHE A 23 34.87 -18.87 14.38
N MET A 24 35.91 -18.47 15.15
CA MET A 24 36.08 -17.08 15.56
C MET A 24 36.28 -16.13 14.36
N PHE A 25 36.99 -16.59 13.32
CA PHE A 25 37.15 -15.86 12.09
C PHE A 25 35.79 -15.68 11.33
N LEU A 26 34.96 -16.73 11.28
CA LEU A 26 33.62 -16.64 10.70
C LEU A 26 32.71 -15.66 11.47
N VAL A 27 32.74 -15.71 12.81
CA VAL A 27 32.00 -14.76 13.65
C VAL A 27 32.47 -13.33 13.41
N MET A 28 33.79 -13.13 13.27
CA MET A 28 34.36 -11.81 12.96
C MET A 28 33.90 -11.31 11.58
N LEU A 29 33.83 -12.16 10.55
CA LEU A 29 33.32 -11.79 9.23
C LEU A 29 31.85 -11.39 9.26
N VAL A 30 31.01 -12.13 10.01
CA VAL A 30 29.60 -11.79 10.22
C VAL A 30 29.46 -10.47 10.98
N ALA A 31 30.25 -10.25 12.03
CA ALA A 31 30.25 -8.99 12.78
C ALA A 31 30.68 -7.81 11.90
N LEU A 32 31.71 -7.96 11.07
CA LEU A 32 32.16 -6.92 10.13
C LEU A 32 31.08 -6.61 9.07
N SER A 33 30.37 -7.62 8.58
CA SER A 33 29.25 -7.42 7.64
C SER A 33 28.08 -6.69 8.29
N ALA A 34 27.76 -6.99 9.55
CA ALA A 34 26.72 -6.30 10.31
C ALA A 34 27.08 -4.83 10.61
N PHE A 35 28.36 -4.52 10.84
CA PHE A 35 28.83 -3.15 11.03
C PHE A 35 28.89 -2.34 9.72
N SER A 36 28.98 -3.01 8.55
CA SER A 36 28.99 -2.35 7.23
C SER A 36 27.60 -1.87 6.79
N GLY A 37 26.54 -2.25 7.48
CA GLY A 37 25.14 -2.18 7.06
C GLY A 37 24.35 -0.96 7.50
N ASN A 38 24.90 0.26 7.67
CA ASN A 38 24.04 1.47 7.75
C ASN A 38 24.83 2.76 7.60
N LYS A 39 25.51 2.93 6.47
CA LYS A 39 25.86 4.28 6.06
C LYS A 39 24.58 4.98 5.65
N LYS A 40 24.02 5.82 6.52
CA LYS A 40 22.99 6.78 6.12
C LYS A 40 23.52 7.54 4.92
N SER A 41 22.95 7.28 3.74
CA SER A 41 23.33 7.99 2.53
C SER A 41 23.06 9.48 2.75
N ALA A 42 24.08 10.31 2.66
CA ALA A 42 23.90 11.75 2.79
C ALA A 42 23.07 12.25 1.60
N ILE A 43 22.02 13.02 1.87
CA ILE A 43 21.19 13.65 0.85
C ILE A 43 22.07 14.62 0.08
N LYS A 44 22.14 14.44 -1.24
CA LYS A 44 22.87 15.33 -2.15
C LYS A 44 22.02 16.53 -2.55
N ASP A 45 22.66 17.61 -2.97
CA ASP A 45 21.95 18.77 -3.51
C ASP A 45 21.16 18.37 -4.79
N ASN A 46 19.99 18.98 -4.96
CA ASN A 46 19.07 18.69 -6.06
C ASN A 46 18.52 17.26 -6.07
N SER A 47 18.35 16.65 -4.89
CA SER A 47 17.70 15.34 -4.76
C SER A 47 16.18 15.43 -4.94
N VAL A 48 15.59 14.32 -5.38
CA VAL A 48 14.15 14.09 -5.42
C VAL A 48 13.83 12.94 -4.47
N LEU A 49 12.84 13.12 -3.60
CA LEU A 49 12.34 12.05 -2.75
C LEU A 49 11.42 11.17 -3.59
N THR A 50 11.74 9.89 -3.70
CA THR A 50 10.94 8.94 -4.47
C THR A 50 10.19 8.00 -3.54
N PHE A 51 8.89 7.83 -3.80
CA PHE A 51 8.06 6.79 -3.21
C PHE A 51 7.68 5.77 -4.27
N ASP A 52 8.09 4.51 -4.09
CA ASP A 52 7.61 3.36 -4.87
C ASP A 52 6.55 2.65 -4.03
N PHE A 53 5.30 2.68 -4.50
CA PHE A 53 4.15 2.13 -3.77
C PHE A 53 3.92 0.63 -4.00
N LYS A 54 4.91 -0.11 -4.48
CA LYS A 54 4.88 -1.59 -4.47
C LYS A 54 4.94 -2.18 -3.05
N THR A 55 5.04 -1.32 -2.05
CA THR A 55 5.03 -1.65 -0.62
C THR A 55 3.64 -1.48 -0.03
N ASN A 56 3.32 -2.23 1.03
CA ASN A 56 2.09 -2.00 1.79
C ASN A 56 2.25 -0.79 2.71
N ILE A 57 1.29 0.11 2.71
CA ILE A 57 1.22 1.19 3.71
C ILE A 57 0.38 0.69 4.89
N ILE A 58 0.97 0.70 6.08
CA ILE A 58 0.36 0.21 7.32
C ILE A 58 0.37 1.28 8.42
N ASP A 59 -0.53 1.16 9.39
CA ASP A 59 -0.64 2.11 10.52
C ASP A 59 0.30 1.79 11.66
N SER A 60 0.55 0.50 11.92
CA SER A 60 1.40 0.02 13.00
C SER A 60 2.35 -1.07 12.50
N PRO A 61 3.52 -1.20 13.12
CA PRO A 61 4.44 -2.29 12.79
C PRO A 61 3.73 -3.63 12.94
N THR A 62 3.92 -4.52 11.98
CA THR A 62 3.59 -5.94 12.16
C THR A 62 4.63 -6.52 13.13
N GLU A 63 4.19 -7.31 14.11
CA GLU A 63 5.13 -8.10 14.91
C GLU A 63 5.85 -9.04 13.94
N ASP A 64 7.15 -8.82 13.78
CA ASP A 64 8.01 -9.80 13.10
C ASP A 64 7.99 -11.07 13.96
N ASN A 65 7.22 -12.07 13.57
CA ASN A 65 7.44 -13.42 14.04
C ASN A 65 8.78 -13.85 13.43
N ASP A 66 9.88 -13.66 14.18
CA ASP A 66 11.19 -14.19 13.83
C ASP A 66 11.19 -15.72 14.01
N ASP A 67 10.26 -16.40 13.38
CA ASP A 67 10.28 -17.86 13.28
C ASP A 67 11.42 -18.22 12.33
N ILE A 68 12.43 -18.91 12.87
CA ILE A 68 13.65 -19.34 12.16
C ILE A 68 13.30 -20.19 10.91
N PHE A 69 12.07 -20.66 10.80
CA PHE A 69 11.54 -21.46 9.69
C PHE A 69 10.52 -20.72 8.82
N ASP A 70 10.33 -19.43 9.03
CA ASP A 70 9.48 -18.62 8.14
C ASP A 70 10.26 -18.26 6.86
N PHE A 71 9.99 -19.00 5.79
CA PHE A 71 10.53 -18.77 4.44
C PHE A 71 9.61 -17.85 3.61
N SER A 72 8.62 -17.21 4.21
CA SER A 72 7.80 -16.24 3.51
C SER A 72 8.63 -15.01 3.14
N GLU A 73 8.42 -14.48 1.94
CA GLU A 73 9.02 -13.20 1.56
C GLU A 73 8.52 -12.12 2.54
N LYS A 74 9.42 -11.48 3.26
CA LYS A 74 9.06 -10.35 4.14
C LYS A 74 8.37 -9.29 3.28
N GLU A 75 7.10 -9.06 3.56
CA GLU A 75 6.38 -7.97 2.91
C GLU A 75 7.08 -6.64 3.23
N ASN A 76 7.38 -5.88 2.18
CA ASN A 76 7.90 -4.53 2.35
C ASN A 76 6.78 -3.63 2.88
N ASN A 77 6.73 -3.44 4.18
CA ASN A 77 5.76 -2.60 4.84
C ASN A 77 6.38 -1.24 5.18
N VAL A 78 5.63 -0.16 4.94
CA VAL A 78 6.03 1.21 5.31
C VAL A 78 4.95 1.81 6.18
N LEU A 79 5.36 2.40 7.31
CA LEU A 79 4.42 3.09 8.20
C LEU A 79 3.94 4.40 7.55
N VAL A 80 2.63 4.62 7.55
CA VAL A 80 2.04 5.88 7.09
C VAL A 80 2.63 7.08 7.83
N TYR A 81 2.92 6.92 9.11
CA TYR A 81 3.58 7.94 9.93
C TYR A 81 4.96 8.32 9.36
N ASP A 82 5.80 7.33 9.03
CA ASP A 82 7.14 7.58 8.50
C ASP A 82 7.11 8.27 7.13
N MET A 83 6.14 7.88 6.28
CA MET A 83 5.93 8.55 5.00
C MET A 83 5.55 10.02 5.17
N VAL A 84 4.58 10.30 6.04
CA VAL A 84 4.12 11.66 6.33
C VAL A 84 5.27 12.51 6.91
N GLU A 85 6.06 11.95 7.83
CA GLU A 85 7.22 12.64 8.41
C GLU A 85 8.35 12.86 7.39
N ALA A 86 8.59 11.90 6.49
CA ALA A 86 9.54 12.07 5.38
C ALA A 86 9.12 13.21 4.44
N ILE A 87 7.83 13.31 4.09
CA ILE A 87 7.27 14.38 3.27
C ILE A 87 7.42 15.74 3.97
N LYS A 88 7.11 15.82 5.27
CA LYS A 88 7.26 17.04 6.06
C LYS A 88 8.72 17.50 6.13
N LYS A 89 9.67 16.59 6.35
CA LYS A 89 11.10 16.89 6.34
C LYS A 89 11.56 17.37 4.96
N ALA A 90 11.13 16.68 3.90
CA ALA A 90 11.44 17.07 2.53
C ALA A 90 10.94 18.47 2.18
N LYS A 91 9.82 18.92 2.76
CA LYS A 91 9.26 20.27 2.56
C LYS A 91 10.24 21.36 2.94
N THR A 92 10.99 21.19 4.03
CA THR A 92 11.92 22.20 4.58
C THR A 92 13.38 21.96 4.19
N ASP A 93 13.74 20.80 3.66
CA ASP A 93 15.12 20.49 3.26
C ASP A 93 15.44 21.15 1.90
N GLU A 94 16.38 22.07 1.89
CA GLU A 94 16.80 22.82 0.68
C GLU A 94 17.43 21.92 -0.39
N LYS A 95 17.96 20.77 -0.02
CA LYS A 95 18.56 19.80 -0.94
C LYS A 95 17.53 19.03 -1.75
N ILE A 96 16.29 18.95 -1.25
CA ILE A 96 15.19 18.24 -1.93
C ILE A 96 14.43 19.24 -2.78
N LYS A 97 14.31 18.97 -4.08
CA LYS A 97 13.65 19.83 -5.06
C LYS A 97 12.22 19.41 -5.36
N GLY A 98 11.88 18.17 -5.12
CA GLY A 98 10.54 17.64 -5.39
C GLY A 98 10.33 16.24 -4.84
N ILE A 99 9.14 15.73 -5.08
CA ILE A 99 8.74 14.35 -4.78
C ILE A 99 8.30 13.67 -6.09
N SER A 100 8.73 12.43 -6.29
CA SER A 100 8.27 11.55 -7.36
C SER A 100 7.55 10.34 -6.75
N ILE A 101 6.33 10.05 -7.24
CA ILE A 101 5.54 8.91 -6.79
C ILE A 101 5.27 7.94 -7.93
N GLU A 102 5.64 6.67 -7.74
CA GLU A 102 5.25 5.57 -8.60
C GLU A 102 4.01 4.90 -8.00
N THR A 103 2.90 4.93 -8.73
CA THR A 103 1.58 4.56 -8.19
C THR A 103 1.18 3.12 -8.48
N ASP A 104 1.98 2.38 -9.24
CA ASP A 104 1.70 0.98 -9.55
C ASP A 104 1.80 0.10 -8.31
N GLY A 105 0.86 -0.84 -8.17
CA GLY A 105 0.88 -1.81 -7.10
C GLY A 105 0.53 -1.27 -5.70
N LEU A 106 0.03 -0.04 -5.61
CA LEU A 106 -0.35 0.60 -4.35
C LEU A 106 -1.30 -0.27 -3.52
N ARG A 107 -0.89 -0.54 -2.28
CA ARG A 107 -1.68 -1.26 -1.28
C ARG A 107 -1.78 -0.42 -0.02
N ALA A 108 -2.94 0.21 0.17
CA ALA A 108 -3.22 1.04 1.34
C ALA A 108 -4.71 1.20 1.56
N GLY A 109 -5.12 1.41 2.79
CA GLY A 109 -6.48 1.85 3.11
C GLY A 109 -6.71 3.32 2.74
N MET A 110 -7.95 3.68 2.47
CA MET A 110 -8.29 5.06 2.06
C MET A 110 -7.90 6.13 3.08
N THR A 111 -7.96 5.81 4.38
CA THR A 111 -7.55 6.73 5.46
C THR A 111 -6.05 7.01 5.41
N GLN A 112 -5.24 5.97 5.17
CA GLN A 112 -3.78 6.08 5.01
C GLN A 112 -3.44 6.93 3.79
N LEU A 113 -4.14 6.68 2.67
CA LEU A 113 -3.96 7.47 1.44
C LEU A 113 -4.33 8.94 1.65
N ASP A 114 -5.38 9.22 2.40
CA ASP A 114 -5.80 10.60 2.70
C ASP A 114 -4.76 11.34 3.56
N ALA A 115 -4.12 10.65 4.50
CA ALA A 115 -3.04 11.20 5.30
C ALA A 115 -1.83 11.58 4.43
N VAL A 116 -1.38 10.65 3.56
CA VAL A 116 -0.26 10.89 2.64
C VAL A 116 -0.62 11.99 1.63
N ARG A 117 -1.84 11.95 1.07
CA ARG A 117 -2.35 12.97 0.15
C ARG A 117 -2.33 14.37 0.77
N THR A 118 -2.78 14.48 2.02
CA THR A 118 -2.77 15.75 2.76
C THR A 118 -1.35 16.27 2.96
N ALA A 119 -0.40 15.38 3.30
CA ALA A 119 1.00 15.74 3.44
C ALA A 119 1.61 16.22 2.11
N LEU A 120 1.28 15.57 0.98
CA LEU A 120 1.72 15.99 -0.35
C LEU A 120 1.14 17.36 -0.75
N GLN A 121 -0.13 17.61 -0.45
CA GLN A 121 -0.75 18.94 -0.68
C GLN A 121 -0.08 20.03 0.15
N ASP A 122 0.30 19.72 1.38
CA ASP A 122 1.03 20.67 2.22
C ASP A 122 2.49 20.87 1.74
N PHE A 123 3.13 19.80 1.25
CA PHE A 123 4.46 19.87 0.62
C PHE A 123 4.47 20.83 -0.58
N LYS A 124 3.46 20.77 -1.45
CA LYS A 124 3.34 21.65 -2.63
C LYS A 124 3.29 23.14 -2.27
N LYS A 125 2.85 23.51 -1.07
CA LYS A 125 2.89 24.91 -0.60
C LYS A 125 4.30 25.48 -0.47
N SER A 126 5.34 24.63 -0.45
CA SER A 126 6.74 25.06 -0.49
C SER A 126 7.23 25.50 -1.88
N GLY A 127 6.41 25.35 -2.92
CA GLY A 127 6.78 25.63 -4.30
C GLY A 127 7.60 24.53 -4.99
N LYS A 128 7.84 23.42 -4.30
CA LYS A 128 8.53 22.25 -4.85
C LYS A 128 7.53 21.37 -5.63
N PHE A 129 8.01 20.68 -6.68
CA PHE A 129 7.16 19.88 -7.54
C PHE A 129 6.80 18.52 -6.91
N VAL A 130 5.64 18.01 -7.31
CA VAL A 130 5.23 16.62 -7.09
C VAL A 130 4.88 16.02 -8.44
N TYR A 131 5.57 14.94 -8.85
CA TYR A 131 5.29 14.19 -10.06
C TYR A 131 4.78 12.80 -9.70
N ALA A 132 3.86 12.30 -10.51
CA ALA A 132 3.35 10.94 -10.41
C ALA A 132 3.59 10.19 -11.70
N TYR A 133 3.86 8.89 -11.61
CA TYR A 133 3.97 7.97 -12.73
C TYR A 133 3.19 6.69 -12.44
N GLY A 134 2.58 6.13 -13.48
CA GLY A 134 1.92 4.83 -13.40
C GLY A 134 1.71 4.17 -14.75
N ASN A 135 1.61 2.84 -14.74
CA ASN A 135 1.28 2.03 -15.92
C ASN A 135 -0.19 1.63 -15.89
N ASN A 136 -0.59 0.83 -14.90
CA ASN A 136 -1.96 0.40 -14.65
C ASN A 136 -2.42 0.93 -13.31
N VAL A 137 -3.06 2.08 -13.36
CA VAL A 137 -3.35 2.88 -12.19
C VAL A 137 -4.72 2.54 -11.64
N SER A 138 -4.77 1.94 -10.46
CA SER A 138 -6.03 1.69 -9.75
C SER A 138 -6.67 2.99 -9.25
N GLN A 139 -7.97 2.97 -8.99
CA GLN A 139 -8.69 4.14 -8.48
C GLN A 139 -8.09 4.72 -7.18
N PRO A 140 -7.69 3.91 -6.16
CA PRO A 140 -6.99 4.42 -4.98
C PRO A 140 -5.62 5.02 -5.32
N ALA A 141 -4.89 4.42 -6.26
CA ALA A 141 -3.61 4.92 -6.73
C ALA A 141 -3.75 6.28 -7.43
N TYR A 142 -4.78 6.42 -8.27
CA TYR A 142 -5.09 7.69 -8.90
C TYR A 142 -5.58 8.74 -7.89
N TYR A 143 -6.36 8.33 -6.89
CA TYR A 143 -6.74 9.24 -5.80
C TYR A 143 -5.52 9.89 -5.17
N LEU A 144 -4.48 9.12 -4.85
CA LEU A 144 -3.23 9.64 -4.31
C LEU A 144 -2.47 10.47 -5.35
N GLY A 145 -2.22 9.91 -6.52
CA GLY A 145 -1.39 10.51 -7.57
C GLY A 145 -1.99 11.77 -8.19
N SER A 146 -3.32 11.93 -8.15
CA SER A 146 -4.01 13.11 -8.70
C SER A 146 -3.60 14.43 -8.02
N VAL A 147 -2.94 14.39 -6.86
CA VAL A 147 -2.35 15.56 -6.20
C VAL A 147 -1.15 16.14 -6.97
N ALA A 148 -0.47 15.30 -7.76
CA ALA A 148 0.73 15.69 -8.49
C ALA A 148 0.51 16.90 -9.40
N ASP A 149 1.56 17.67 -9.64
CA ASP A 149 1.54 18.77 -10.61
C ASP A 149 1.41 18.21 -12.02
N GLU A 150 2.16 17.12 -12.29
CA GLU A 150 2.08 16.37 -13.52
C GLU A 150 1.94 14.87 -13.22
N TYR A 151 1.04 14.20 -13.95
CA TYR A 151 0.85 12.76 -13.90
C TYR A 151 1.26 12.15 -15.23
N PHE A 152 2.28 11.32 -15.21
CA PHE A 152 2.78 10.62 -16.39
C PHE A 152 2.15 9.22 -16.45
N LEU A 153 1.39 8.96 -17.49
CA LEU A 153 0.77 7.66 -17.74
C LEU A 153 1.50 6.94 -18.88
N ASN A 154 1.79 5.65 -18.67
CA ASN A 154 2.35 4.82 -19.74
C ASN A 154 1.36 4.77 -20.92
N PRO A 155 1.81 5.03 -22.19
CA PRO A 155 0.93 4.99 -23.37
C PRO A 155 0.26 3.63 -23.62
N ALA A 156 0.80 2.54 -23.08
CA ALA A 156 0.21 1.20 -23.15
C ALA A 156 -0.59 0.82 -21.89
N GLY A 157 -0.76 1.76 -20.95
CA GLY A 157 -1.44 1.55 -19.68
C GLY A 157 -2.86 2.13 -19.64
N GLY A 158 -3.30 2.48 -18.42
CA GLY A 158 -4.60 3.12 -18.22
C GLY A 158 -4.87 3.46 -16.75
N ILE A 159 -5.88 4.31 -16.53
CA ILE A 159 -6.36 4.67 -15.20
C ILE A 159 -7.73 4.03 -14.99
N GLU A 160 -7.85 3.15 -14.02
CA GLU A 160 -9.08 2.43 -13.73
C GLU A 160 -9.98 3.24 -12.79
N LEU A 161 -10.79 4.13 -13.34
CA LEU A 161 -11.78 4.92 -12.61
C LEU A 161 -13.18 4.40 -12.91
N LYS A 162 -13.84 3.77 -11.94
CA LYS A 162 -15.13 3.07 -12.11
C LYS A 162 -16.20 3.51 -11.10
N GLY A 163 -15.86 4.32 -10.11
CA GLY A 163 -16.74 4.58 -8.97
C GLY A 163 -16.67 3.46 -7.93
N LEU A 164 -17.76 3.30 -7.15
CA LEU A 164 -17.85 2.29 -6.09
C LEU A 164 -19.08 1.41 -6.30
N SER A 165 -18.92 0.10 -6.12
CA SER A 165 -20.01 -0.87 -6.12
C SER A 165 -19.81 -1.89 -5.01
N THR A 166 -20.88 -2.56 -4.63
CA THR A 166 -20.84 -3.72 -3.73
C THR A 166 -21.81 -4.78 -4.20
N GLU A 167 -21.44 -6.02 -3.98
CA GLU A 167 -22.28 -7.18 -4.25
C GLU A 167 -22.52 -7.93 -2.96
N VAL A 168 -23.74 -8.44 -2.77
CA VAL A 168 -24.12 -9.24 -1.62
C VAL A 168 -24.66 -10.57 -2.11
N LEU A 169 -24.02 -11.66 -1.67
CA LEU A 169 -24.48 -13.00 -1.99
C LEU A 169 -25.65 -13.39 -1.07
N TYR A 170 -26.78 -13.79 -1.64
CA TYR A 170 -27.95 -14.29 -0.94
C TYR A 170 -27.99 -15.81 -1.02
N MET A 171 -28.19 -16.48 0.11
CA MET A 171 -28.09 -17.92 0.26
C MET A 171 -29.39 -18.59 0.69
N LYS A 172 -30.49 -17.87 0.87
CA LYS A 172 -31.75 -18.42 1.34
C LYS A 172 -32.24 -19.58 0.46
N SER A 173 -32.42 -19.35 -0.84
CA SER A 173 -32.87 -20.38 -1.76
C SER A 173 -31.92 -21.58 -1.83
N PHE A 174 -30.62 -21.37 -1.67
CA PHE A 174 -29.64 -22.45 -1.60
C PHE A 174 -29.83 -23.30 -0.32
N THR A 175 -29.89 -22.66 0.84
CA THR A 175 -30.06 -23.38 2.13
C THR A 175 -31.37 -24.15 2.19
N GLU A 176 -32.48 -23.56 1.74
CA GLU A 176 -33.78 -24.23 1.64
C GLU A 176 -33.73 -25.46 0.73
N LYS A 177 -33.08 -25.35 -0.45
CA LYS A 177 -32.94 -26.48 -1.40
C LYS A 177 -32.19 -27.67 -0.80
N PHE A 178 -31.21 -27.44 0.06
CA PHE A 178 -30.41 -28.49 0.70
C PHE A 178 -30.90 -28.85 2.10
N GLY A 179 -32.08 -28.35 2.53
CA GLY A 179 -32.67 -28.67 3.82
C GLY A 179 -31.92 -28.11 5.03
N ILE A 180 -31.14 -27.04 4.81
CA ILE A 180 -30.41 -26.34 5.87
C ILE A 180 -31.33 -25.27 6.44
N GLY A 181 -31.88 -25.51 7.64
CA GLY A 181 -32.68 -24.51 8.38
C GLY A 181 -31.79 -23.45 9.01
N THR A 182 -32.12 -22.17 8.82
CA THR A 182 -31.50 -21.06 9.52
C THR A 182 -32.53 -20.38 10.41
N GLU A 183 -32.26 -20.33 11.72
CA GLU A 183 -33.05 -19.58 12.67
C GLU A 183 -32.35 -18.23 12.97
N ILE A 184 -33.03 -17.12 12.70
CA ILE A 184 -32.43 -15.79 12.79
C ILE A 184 -33.21 -14.93 13.76
N ILE A 185 -32.51 -14.46 14.79
CA ILE A 185 -33.02 -13.50 15.75
C ILE A 185 -32.41 -12.14 15.48
N ARG A 186 -33.20 -11.20 14.97
CA ARG A 186 -32.76 -9.82 14.75
C ARG A 186 -33.74 -8.81 15.35
N HIS A 187 -33.23 -7.65 15.73
CA HIS A 187 -34.02 -6.53 16.14
C HIS A 187 -33.63 -5.26 15.37
N GLY A 188 -34.61 -4.62 14.72
CA GLY A 188 -34.44 -3.40 13.94
C GLY A 188 -34.28 -3.62 12.44
N LYS A 189 -34.71 -2.61 11.64
CA LYS A 189 -34.79 -2.68 10.18
C LYS A 189 -33.43 -2.60 9.49
N TYR A 190 -32.48 -1.88 10.09
CA TYR A 190 -31.16 -1.63 9.51
C TYR A 190 -30.09 -2.66 9.92
N LYS A 191 -30.48 -3.76 10.59
CA LYS A 191 -29.57 -4.87 10.90
C LYS A 191 -29.56 -5.88 9.74
N SER A 192 -28.87 -5.53 8.67
CA SER A 192 -28.91 -6.26 7.40
C SER A 192 -27.92 -7.42 7.30
N ALA A 193 -26.98 -7.58 8.25
CA ALA A 193 -25.95 -8.63 8.21
C ALA A 193 -26.50 -10.06 8.05
N VAL A 194 -27.75 -10.31 8.46
CA VAL A 194 -28.41 -11.62 8.38
C VAL A 194 -29.32 -11.77 7.17
N GLU A 195 -29.54 -10.72 6.40
CA GLU A 195 -30.38 -10.76 5.18
C GLU A 195 -29.96 -11.82 4.16
N PRO A 196 -28.65 -12.08 3.94
CA PRO A 196 -28.21 -13.12 3.04
C PRO A 196 -28.81 -14.52 3.31
N PHE A 197 -29.18 -14.79 4.55
CA PHE A 197 -29.79 -16.08 4.94
C PHE A 197 -31.33 -16.05 5.03
N MET A 198 -31.93 -14.85 4.98
CA MET A 198 -33.38 -14.67 5.14
C MET A 198 -34.09 -14.34 3.83
N ARG A 199 -33.38 -13.77 2.88
CA ARG A 199 -33.93 -13.19 1.65
C ARG A 199 -33.16 -13.70 0.44
N ASP A 200 -33.75 -13.47 -0.73
CA ASP A 200 -33.09 -13.73 -2.01
C ASP A 200 -32.63 -12.41 -2.68
N ASP A 201 -32.94 -11.27 -2.07
CA ASP A 201 -32.59 -9.93 -2.54
C ASP A 201 -32.34 -8.97 -1.36
N MET A 202 -31.80 -7.80 -1.67
CA MET A 202 -31.52 -6.75 -0.70
C MET A 202 -32.82 -6.02 -0.30
N SER A 203 -33.02 -5.85 1.02
CA SER A 203 -34.15 -5.03 1.49
C SER A 203 -34.01 -3.56 1.06
N PRO A 204 -35.12 -2.81 0.93
CA PRO A 204 -35.07 -1.38 0.64
C PRO A 204 -34.22 -0.60 1.66
N GLU A 205 -34.33 -0.92 2.93
CA GLU A 205 -33.58 -0.27 4.02
C GLU A 205 -32.07 -0.55 3.91
N ASN A 206 -31.69 -1.79 3.58
CA ASN A 206 -30.28 -2.14 3.35
C ASN A 206 -29.74 -1.45 2.10
N LYS A 207 -30.52 -1.41 1.03
CA LYS A 207 -30.16 -0.72 -0.21
C LYS A 207 -29.96 0.79 0.03
N GLU A 208 -30.84 1.42 0.78
CA GLU A 208 -30.71 2.83 1.17
C GLU A 208 -29.41 3.06 1.94
N GLN A 209 -29.15 2.25 2.98
CA GLN A 209 -27.97 2.38 3.83
C GLN A 209 -26.66 2.23 3.02
N ILE A 210 -26.57 1.17 2.21
CA ILE A 210 -25.38 0.91 1.39
C ILE A 210 -25.21 1.99 0.33
N SER A 211 -26.29 2.37 -0.36
CA SER A 211 -26.22 3.40 -1.39
C SER A 211 -25.78 4.75 -0.82
N THR A 212 -26.29 5.14 0.34
CA THR A 212 -25.89 6.37 1.02
C THR A 212 -24.40 6.32 1.36
N MET A 213 -23.92 5.24 1.97
CA MET A 213 -22.51 5.06 2.32
C MET A 213 -21.59 5.14 1.09
N LEU A 214 -21.93 4.39 0.01
CA LEU A 214 -21.11 4.39 -1.20
C LEU A 214 -21.11 5.75 -1.90
N ASN A 215 -22.25 6.43 -1.95
CA ASN A 215 -22.36 7.75 -2.53
C ASN A 215 -21.57 8.80 -1.75
N ASP A 216 -21.57 8.76 -0.43
CA ASP A 216 -20.79 9.67 0.41
C ASP A 216 -19.29 9.45 0.21
N LEU A 217 -18.83 8.20 0.25
CA LEU A 217 -17.42 7.85 0.00
C LEU A 217 -16.97 8.27 -1.40
N TRP A 218 -17.79 7.96 -2.41
CA TRP A 218 -17.47 8.31 -3.80
C TRP A 218 -17.46 9.82 -4.02
N SER A 219 -18.46 10.52 -3.54
CA SER A 219 -18.57 11.98 -3.71
C SER A 219 -17.42 12.73 -3.06
N ASN A 220 -16.96 12.28 -1.88
CA ASN A 220 -15.78 12.83 -1.22
C ASN A 220 -14.51 12.63 -2.07
N ASN A 221 -14.29 11.41 -2.56
CA ASN A 221 -13.12 11.09 -3.38
C ASN A 221 -13.15 11.84 -4.72
N ALA A 222 -14.29 11.83 -5.41
CA ALA A 222 -14.47 12.51 -6.69
C ALA A 222 -14.22 14.02 -6.58
N THR A 223 -14.75 14.65 -5.52
CA THR A 223 -14.55 16.07 -5.25
C THR A 223 -13.08 16.40 -5.04
N LYS A 224 -12.37 15.60 -4.23
CA LYS A 224 -10.94 15.81 -3.98
C LYS A 224 -10.08 15.61 -5.24
N ILE A 225 -10.39 14.63 -6.07
CA ILE A 225 -9.70 14.39 -7.35
C ILE A 225 -9.96 15.55 -8.31
N ALA A 226 -11.23 15.89 -8.54
CA ALA A 226 -11.62 16.97 -9.43
C ALA A 226 -10.96 18.30 -9.05
N ALA A 227 -10.95 18.64 -7.76
CA ALA A 227 -10.29 19.85 -7.26
C ALA A 227 -8.77 19.84 -7.56
N SER A 228 -8.10 18.70 -7.37
CA SER A 228 -6.66 18.59 -7.64
C SER A 228 -6.33 18.69 -9.14
N ARG A 229 -7.19 18.18 -10.00
CA ARG A 229 -7.06 18.26 -11.46
C ARG A 229 -7.67 19.53 -12.06
N LYS A 230 -8.15 20.47 -11.22
CA LYS A 230 -8.78 21.74 -11.63
C LYS A 230 -9.96 21.52 -12.59
N MET A 231 -10.74 20.50 -12.30
CA MET A 231 -11.88 20.05 -13.12
C MET A 231 -13.18 20.26 -12.34
N ASP A 232 -14.27 20.54 -13.05
CA ASP A 232 -15.62 20.51 -12.45
C ASP A 232 -15.98 19.07 -12.05
N VAL A 233 -16.65 18.91 -10.90
CA VAL A 233 -17.02 17.57 -10.37
C VAL A 233 -17.96 16.82 -11.32
N ASN A 234 -18.89 17.50 -12.01
CA ASN A 234 -19.80 16.83 -12.95
C ASN A 234 -19.05 16.42 -14.23
N GLN A 235 -18.08 17.24 -14.69
CA GLN A 235 -17.19 16.85 -15.77
C GLN A 235 -16.38 15.61 -15.38
N PHE A 236 -15.83 15.56 -14.15
CA PHE A 236 -15.12 14.39 -13.67
C PHE A 236 -16.02 13.15 -13.60
N LYS A 237 -17.25 13.28 -13.11
CA LYS A 237 -18.23 12.18 -13.13
C LYS A 237 -18.48 11.66 -14.55
N THR A 238 -18.64 12.54 -15.53
CA THR A 238 -18.82 12.14 -16.94
C THR A 238 -17.60 11.35 -17.45
N VAL A 239 -16.38 11.76 -17.09
CA VAL A 239 -15.15 11.06 -17.45
C VAL A 239 -15.11 9.65 -16.86
N VAL A 240 -15.54 9.50 -15.61
CA VAL A 240 -15.61 8.20 -14.92
C VAL A 240 -16.70 7.31 -15.53
N ASP A 241 -17.90 7.84 -15.72
CA ASP A 241 -19.05 7.09 -16.25
C ASP A 241 -18.78 6.61 -17.70
N SER A 242 -17.97 7.36 -18.44
CA SER A 242 -17.54 7.01 -19.80
C SER A 242 -16.28 6.16 -19.86
N LEU A 243 -15.68 5.80 -18.71
CA LEU A 243 -14.45 5.02 -18.59
C LEU A 243 -13.26 5.61 -19.38
N TYR A 244 -13.20 6.93 -19.54
CA TYR A 244 -12.16 7.59 -20.35
C TYR A 244 -10.75 7.44 -19.76
N GLY A 245 -10.63 7.11 -18.48
CA GLY A 245 -9.33 6.83 -17.84
C GLY A 245 -8.62 5.60 -18.39
N ILE A 246 -9.35 4.62 -18.93
CA ILE A 246 -8.78 3.36 -19.42
C ILE A 246 -7.93 3.58 -20.69
N ILE A 247 -8.23 4.63 -21.46
CA ILE A 247 -7.55 4.95 -22.72
C ILE A 247 -6.63 6.15 -22.49
N PRO A 248 -5.28 5.99 -22.60
CA PRO A 248 -4.31 7.06 -22.29
C PRO A 248 -4.55 8.36 -23.06
N ASP A 249 -4.89 8.28 -24.35
CA ASP A 249 -5.18 9.46 -25.17
C ASP A 249 -6.41 10.23 -24.65
N LEU A 250 -7.42 9.52 -24.14
CA LEU A 250 -8.59 10.14 -23.53
C LEU A 250 -8.25 10.70 -22.14
N SER A 251 -7.43 9.99 -21.36
CA SER A 251 -6.93 10.50 -20.09
C SER A 251 -6.20 11.83 -20.26
N LEU A 252 -5.33 11.93 -21.27
CA LEU A 252 -4.64 13.17 -21.61
C LEU A 252 -5.62 14.27 -22.08
N LYS A 253 -6.55 13.93 -23.00
CA LYS A 253 -7.56 14.84 -23.53
C LYS A 253 -8.43 15.44 -22.44
N TYR A 254 -8.82 14.63 -21.45
CA TYR A 254 -9.70 15.04 -20.36
C TYR A 254 -8.94 15.47 -19.08
N LYS A 255 -7.59 15.59 -19.16
CA LYS A 255 -6.73 16.12 -18.09
C LYS A 255 -6.77 15.30 -16.79
N LEU A 256 -6.84 13.98 -16.92
CA LEU A 256 -6.69 13.07 -15.78
C LEU A 256 -5.26 13.02 -15.27
#